data_fc2d5dd244415e74777515bb01657662
#
_entry.id   fc2d5dd244415e74777515bb01657662
#
_cell.length_a   1.000
_cell.length_b   1.000
_cell.length_c   1.000
_cell.angle_alpha   90.00
_cell.angle_beta   90.00
_cell.angle_gamma   90.00
#
_symmetry.space_group_name_H-M   'P 1'
#
loop_
_entity.id
_entity.type
_entity.pdbx_description
1 polymer ?
#
loop_
_entity_poly.entity_id
_entity_poly.type
_entity_poly.pdbx_seq_one_letter_code
_entity_poly.pdbx_strand_id
1 'polypeptide(L)'
;MKVRYLHTMVRVEDLEKSMAFYRLLGLEETRRIDNDKGRFTLIFMAAPGQPECPVELTYNWDGDTGLPSDSRHFGHLAYQVGNIYEMC
;
A
#
# COMPACT_ATOMS: atom_id res chain seq x y z
N MET A 1 -24.50 8.03 -5.25
CA MET A 1 -23.54 6.89 -5.16
C MET A 1 -22.46 7.19 -4.14
N LYS A 2 -22.11 6.21 -3.31
CA LYS A 2 -21.05 6.37 -2.32
C LYS A 2 -19.77 5.72 -2.82
N VAL A 3 -18.68 6.47 -2.79
CA VAL A 3 -17.36 5.99 -3.15
C VAL A 3 -16.46 6.20 -1.93
N ARG A 4 -15.73 5.16 -1.56
CA ARG A 4 -14.85 5.23 -0.40
C ARG A 4 -13.42 4.87 -0.80
N TYR A 5 -12.48 5.72 -0.43
CA TYR A 5 -11.05 5.43 -0.59
C TYR A 5 -10.67 4.26 0.32
N LEU A 6 -9.96 3.28 -0.23
CA LEU A 6 -9.42 2.17 0.57
C LEU A 6 -7.93 2.34 0.80
N HIS A 7 -7.14 2.38 -0.25
CA HIS A 7 -5.70 2.55 -0.11
C HIS A 7 -5.02 2.84 -1.45
N THR A 8 -3.77 3.29 -1.35
CA THR A 8 -2.85 3.37 -2.49
C THR A 8 -1.76 2.33 -2.26
N MET A 9 -1.50 1.48 -3.23
CA MET A 9 -0.48 0.44 -3.12
C MET A 9 0.79 0.89 -3.83
N VAL A 10 1.92 0.71 -3.16
CA VAL A 10 3.24 1.02 -3.70
C VAL A 10 4.15 -0.21 -3.49
N ARG A 11 4.83 -0.64 -4.55
CA ARG A 11 5.81 -1.71 -4.44
C ARG A 11 7.13 -1.15 -3.94
N VAL A 12 7.78 -1.87 -3.03
CA VAL A 12 9.04 -1.45 -2.44
C VAL A 12 10.07 -2.57 -2.54
N GLU A 13 11.33 -2.20 -2.75
CA GLU A 13 12.39 -3.19 -2.79
C GLU A 13 13.09 -3.39 -1.43
N ASP A 14 13.02 -2.38 -0.56
CA ASP A 14 13.58 -2.47 0.78
C ASP A 14 12.52 -1.99 1.77
N LEU A 15 11.88 -2.96 2.43
CA LEU A 15 10.76 -2.67 3.31
C LEU A 15 11.17 -1.77 4.48
N GLU A 16 12.31 -2.05 5.11
CA GLU A 16 12.74 -1.28 6.27
C GLU A 16 13.05 0.17 5.92
N LYS A 17 13.69 0.42 4.79
CA LYS A 17 13.99 1.78 4.35
C LYS A 17 12.71 2.54 4.02
N SER A 18 11.77 1.86 3.35
CA SER A 18 10.50 2.49 2.98
C SER A 18 9.68 2.82 4.21
N MET A 19 9.61 1.91 5.18
CA MET A 19 8.91 2.17 6.43
C MET A 19 9.54 3.33 7.19
N ALA A 20 10.87 3.39 7.23
CA ALA A 20 11.57 4.50 7.89
C ALA A 20 11.23 5.83 7.24
N PHE A 21 11.16 5.87 5.91
CA PHE A 21 10.78 7.08 5.18
C PHE A 21 9.37 7.55 5.58
N TYR A 22 8.40 6.63 5.57
CA TYR A 22 7.02 6.99 5.91
C TYR A 22 6.88 7.38 7.38
N ARG A 23 7.67 6.77 8.27
CA ARG A 23 7.69 7.17 9.69
C ARG A 23 8.23 8.58 9.86
N LEU A 24 9.21 8.99 9.05
CA LEU A 24 9.72 10.36 9.06
C LEU A 24 8.63 11.36 8.71
N LEU A 25 7.70 10.98 7.84
CA LEU A 25 6.56 11.82 7.49
C LEU A 25 5.48 11.82 8.57
N GLY A 26 5.62 10.98 9.58
CA GLY A 26 4.65 10.89 10.68
C GLY A 26 3.65 9.76 10.54
N LEU A 27 3.79 8.87 9.56
CA LEU A 27 2.89 7.74 9.41
C LEU A 27 3.29 6.61 10.36
N GLU A 28 2.29 5.81 10.75
CA GLU A 28 2.48 4.67 11.63
C GLU A 28 1.95 3.40 10.97
N GLU A 29 2.58 2.27 11.28
CA GLU A 29 2.10 0.97 10.82
C GLU A 29 0.78 0.66 11.52
N THR A 30 -0.27 0.38 10.74
CA THR A 30 -1.59 0.04 11.28
C THR A 30 -1.92 -1.43 11.11
N ARG A 31 -1.32 -2.10 10.11
CA ARG A 31 -1.61 -3.50 9.83
C ARG A 31 -0.46 -4.12 9.04
N ARG A 32 -0.23 -5.41 9.28
CA ARG A 32 0.78 -6.19 8.54
C ARG A 32 0.19 -7.53 8.13
N ILE A 33 0.46 -7.94 6.90
CA ILE A 33 0.06 -9.23 6.38
C ILE A 33 1.26 -9.88 5.70
N ASP A 34 1.63 -11.09 6.15
CA ASP A 34 2.64 -11.91 5.48
C ASP A 34 1.93 -13.05 4.77
N ASN A 35 2.21 -13.23 3.49
CA ASN A 35 1.58 -14.27 2.68
C ASN A 35 2.64 -15.22 2.14
N ASP A 36 2.70 -16.42 2.72
CA ASP A 36 3.70 -17.43 2.34
C ASP A 36 3.47 -17.98 0.95
N LYS A 37 2.21 -18.15 0.55
CA LYS A 37 1.89 -18.70 -0.76
C LYS A 37 2.25 -17.73 -1.87
N GLY A 38 1.93 -16.45 -1.67
CA GLY A 38 2.23 -15.41 -2.63
C GLY A 38 3.65 -14.87 -2.49
N ARG A 39 4.32 -15.17 -1.38
CA ARG A 39 5.67 -14.73 -1.05
C ARG A 39 5.78 -13.21 -1.07
N PHE A 40 4.93 -12.58 -0.27
CA PHE A 40 4.94 -11.13 -0.14
C PHE A 40 4.52 -10.69 1.25
N THR A 41 4.88 -9.45 1.60
CA THR A 41 4.47 -8.80 2.83
C THR A 41 3.77 -7.50 2.48
N LEU A 42 2.62 -7.26 3.11
CA LEU A 42 1.90 -6.01 2.99
C LEU A 42 1.97 -5.27 4.32
N ILE A 43 2.33 -3.99 4.26
CA ILE A 43 2.35 -3.11 5.43
C ILE A 43 1.45 -1.92 5.13
N PHE A 44 0.45 -1.70 5.98
CA PHE A 44 -0.42 -0.54 5.86
C PHE A 44 0.06 0.53 6.82
N MET A 45 0.32 1.73 6.30
CA MET A 45 0.78 2.87 7.10
C MET A 45 -0.15 4.04 6.90
N ALA A 46 -0.47 4.73 7.99
CA ALA A 46 -1.39 5.86 7.95
C ALA A 46 -0.96 6.93 8.93
N ALA A 47 -1.38 8.17 8.68
CA ALA A 47 -1.15 9.26 9.61
C ALA A 47 -2.01 9.05 10.86
N PRO A 48 -1.50 9.46 12.04
CA PRO A 48 -2.32 9.42 13.26
C PRO A 48 -3.60 10.22 13.05
N GLY A 49 -4.73 9.65 13.43
CA GLY A 49 -6.03 10.29 13.23
C GLY A 49 -6.65 10.05 11.86
N GLN A 50 -5.93 9.39 10.94
CA GLN A 50 -6.44 9.09 9.60
C GLN A 50 -6.19 7.63 9.21
N PRO A 51 -6.59 6.66 10.05
CA PRO A 51 -6.36 5.24 9.72
C PRO A 51 -7.15 4.78 8.49
N GLU A 52 -8.13 5.55 8.07
CA GLU A 52 -8.95 5.27 6.89
C GLU A 52 -8.28 5.68 5.58
N CYS A 53 -7.09 6.30 5.64
CA CYS A 53 -6.36 6.75 4.44
C CYS A 53 -4.95 6.14 4.40
N PRO A 54 -4.83 4.80 4.30
CA PRO A 54 -3.52 4.17 4.37
C PRO A 54 -2.79 4.12 3.04
N VAL A 55 -1.47 4.03 3.13
CA VAL A 55 -0.62 3.59 2.03
C VAL A 55 -0.30 2.12 2.29
N GLU A 56 -0.47 1.28 1.28
CA GLU A 56 -0.14 -0.14 1.35
C GLU A 56 1.23 -0.35 0.70
N LEU A 57 2.22 -0.73 1.51
CA LEU A 57 3.54 -1.06 1.01
C LEU A 57 3.56 -2.55 0.68
N THR A 58 3.90 -2.88 -0.55
CA THR A 58 3.99 -4.28 -0.99
C THR A 58 5.45 -4.64 -1.20
N TYR A 59 5.93 -5.61 -0.42
CA TYR A 59 7.27 -6.13 -0.55
C TYR A 59 7.18 -7.56 -1.08
N ASN A 60 7.67 -7.78 -2.31
CA ASN A 60 7.73 -9.10 -2.90
C ASN A 60 9.07 -9.74 -2.54
N TRP A 61 9.03 -10.89 -1.85
CA TRP A 61 10.23 -11.52 -1.30
C TRP A 61 11.25 -11.91 -2.36
N ASP A 62 10.78 -12.25 -3.56
CA ASP A 62 11.64 -12.78 -4.62
C ASP A 62 12.05 -11.75 -5.67
N GLY A 63 11.69 -10.50 -5.47
CA GLY A 63 12.32 -9.55 -6.31
C GLY A 63 11.53 -8.49 -7.03
N ASP A 64 11.48 -7.34 -6.42
CA ASP A 64 11.25 -6.08 -7.11
C ASP A 64 12.49 -5.22 -6.87
N THR A 65 13.68 -5.82 -7.01
CA THR A 65 14.93 -5.11 -6.78
C THR A 65 15.36 -4.33 -8.01
N GLY A 66 16.00 -3.17 -7.79
CA GLY A 66 16.54 -2.37 -8.88
C GLY A 66 15.49 -1.70 -9.74
N LEU A 67 14.32 -1.39 -9.19
CA LEU A 67 13.24 -0.77 -9.95
C LEU A 67 13.59 0.68 -10.32
N PRO A 68 13.56 1.04 -11.62
CA PRO A 68 13.69 2.45 -12.04
C PRO A 68 12.50 3.26 -11.54
N SER A 69 12.67 4.58 -11.46
CA SER A 69 11.60 5.45 -10.95
C SER A 69 10.33 5.42 -11.79
N ASP A 70 10.42 5.07 -13.05
CA ASP A 70 9.28 4.98 -13.96
C ASP A 70 8.72 3.57 -14.10
N SER A 71 9.13 2.63 -13.22
CA SER A 71 8.75 1.23 -13.29
C SER A 71 7.53 0.93 -12.42
N ARG A 72 7.58 -0.18 -11.65
CA ARG A 72 6.43 -0.77 -10.95
C ARG A 72 6.25 -0.33 -9.52
N HIS A 73 6.86 0.79 -9.12
CA HIS A 73 6.72 1.29 -7.74
C HIS A 73 5.27 1.56 -7.37
N PHE A 74 4.57 2.31 -8.23
CA PHE A 74 3.14 2.54 -8.04
C PHE A 74 2.36 1.29 -8.42
N GLY A 75 1.53 0.80 -7.52
CA GLY A 75 0.75 -0.39 -7.76
C GLY A 75 -0.68 -0.09 -8.19
N HIS A 76 -1.47 0.50 -7.30
CA HIS A 76 -2.87 0.77 -7.60
C HIS A 76 -3.50 1.72 -6.58
N LEU A 77 -4.64 2.27 -6.97
CA LEU A 77 -5.56 2.96 -6.06
C LEU A 77 -6.77 2.05 -5.87
N ALA A 78 -7.27 1.96 -4.64
CA ALA A 78 -8.44 1.14 -4.35
C ALA A 78 -9.54 1.98 -3.74
N TYR A 79 -10.75 1.84 -4.29
CA TYR A 79 -11.96 2.52 -3.82
C TYR A 79 -13.08 1.51 -3.65
N GLN A 80 -13.84 1.65 -2.59
CA GLN A 80 -15.05 0.88 -2.38
C GLN A 80 -16.23 1.67 -2.90
N VAL A 81 -17.13 1.02 -3.64
CA VAL A 81 -18.36 1.64 -4.16
C VAL A 81 -19.57 0.89 -3.63
N GLY A 82 -20.71 1.61 -3.52
CA GLY A 82 -21.94 1.01 -3.03
C GLY A 82 -22.53 0.01 -4.00
N ASN A 83 -22.55 0.34 -5.27
CA ASN A 83 -23.07 -0.54 -6.32
C ASN A 83 -22.34 -0.26 -7.63
N ILE A 84 -21.55 -1.23 -8.08
CA ILE A 84 -20.74 -1.06 -9.28
C ILE A 84 -21.59 -0.83 -10.54
N TYR A 85 -22.79 -1.38 -10.56
CA TYR A 85 -23.68 -1.21 -11.72
C TYR A 85 -24.21 0.21 -11.87
N GLU A 86 -24.26 0.97 -10.79
CA GLU A 86 -24.64 2.36 -10.85
C GLU A 86 -23.56 3.24 -11.46
N MET A 87 -22.32 2.73 -11.54
CA MET A 87 -21.19 3.47 -12.12
C MET A 87 -21.11 3.29 -13.63
N CYS A 88 -21.73 2.28 -14.14
CA CYS A 88 -21.78 2.01 -15.58
C CYS A 88 -22.98 2.72 -16.22
#